data_36d100243dbdc0013789b62f0509cf65
#
_entry.id   36d100243dbdc0013789b62f0509cf65
#
_cell.length_a   1.000
_cell.length_b   1.000
_cell.length_c   1.000
_cell.angle_alpha   90.00
_cell.angle_beta   90.00
_cell.angle_gamma   90.00
#
_symmetry.space_group_name_H-M   'P 1'
#
loop_
_entity.id
_entity.type
_entity.pdbx_description
1 polymer ?
#
loop_
_entity_poly.entity_id
_entity_poly.type
_entity_poly.pdbx_seq_one_letter_code
_entity_poly.pdbx_strand_id
1 'polypeptide(L)'
;MKLNKSEKILIGIFFLLASIVVLYNLFYIPSLPKANVIKKEIVLQDDDNEKNTKTGAIDINSATIDELTKIPGIGKSTAQKIIDYRETNGGFITKSEIMNVSGIGQKKYDSIKDYIFVNGDK
;
A
#
# COMPACT_ATOMS: atom_id res chain seq x y z
N MET A 1 -45.12 3.59 -25.67
CA MET A 1 -45.24 3.94 -24.22
C MET A 1 -44.64 5.30 -24.03
N LYS A 2 -45.45 6.33 -23.72
CA LYS A 2 -44.91 7.70 -23.54
C LYS A 2 -44.48 7.85 -22.08
N LEU A 3 -43.16 7.93 -21.81
CA LEU A 3 -42.65 8.17 -20.49
C LEU A 3 -43.13 9.52 -19.96
N ASN A 4 -43.58 9.53 -18.72
CA ASN A 4 -44.00 10.74 -18.01
C ASN A 4 -42.80 11.64 -17.74
N LYS A 5 -43.04 12.93 -17.56
CA LYS A 5 -41.95 13.96 -17.35
C LYS A 5 -41.05 13.61 -16.14
N SER A 6 -41.67 13.04 -15.08
CA SER A 6 -40.97 12.58 -13.88
C SER A 6 -40.02 11.39 -14.14
N GLU A 7 -40.47 10.44 -14.98
CA GLU A 7 -39.65 9.26 -15.33
C GLU A 7 -38.41 9.65 -16.16
N LYS A 8 -38.56 10.62 -17.06
CA LYS A 8 -37.44 11.14 -17.85
C LYS A 8 -36.39 11.81 -16.96
N ILE A 9 -36.82 12.52 -15.94
CA ILE A 9 -35.93 13.18 -14.96
C ILE A 9 -35.18 12.13 -14.12
N LEU A 10 -35.86 11.08 -13.66
CA LEU A 10 -35.26 10.00 -12.90
C LEU A 10 -34.21 9.23 -13.71
N ILE A 11 -34.51 8.93 -14.98
CA ILE A 11 -33.56 8.30 -15.89
C ILE A 11 -32.32 9.21 -16.13
N GLY A 12 -32.53 10.51 -16.29
CA GLY A 12 -31.43 11.47 -16.45
C GLY A 12 -30.50 11.52 -15.21
N ILE A 13 -31.09 11.52 -14.02
CA ILE A 13 -30.33 11.48 -12.75
C ILE A 13 -29.56 10.15 -12.62
N PHE A 14 -30.17 9.03 -12.99
CA PHE A 14 -29.51 7.72 -12.95
C PHE A 14 -28.27 7.69 -13.86
N PHE A 15 -28.38 8.16 -15.10
CA PHE A 15 -27.24 8.22 -16.03
C PHE A 15 -26.16 9.20 -15.55
N LEU A 16 -26.53 10.30 -14.93
CA LEU A 16 -25.58 11.27 -14.37
C LEU A 16 -24.79 10.66 -13.21
N LEU A 17 -25.46 9.95 -12.29
CA LEU A 17 -24.81 9.24 -11.20
C LEU A 17 -23.93 8.10 -11.70
N ALA A 18 -24.38 7.32 -12.68
CA ALA A 18 -23.60 6.27 -13.30
C ALA A 18 -22.33 6.84 -13.98
N SER A 19 -22.44 7.98 -14.66
CA SER A 19 -21.29 8.69 -15.26
C SER A 19 -20.28 9.13 -14.21
N ILE A 20 -20.74 9.66 -13.08
CA ILE A 20 -19.86 10.07 -11.97
C ILE A 20 -19.11 8.86 -11.38
N VAL A 21 -19.80 7.73 -11.20
CA VAL A 21 -19.17 6.49 -10.71
C VAL A 21 -18.12 5.97 -11.68
N VAL A 22 -18.39 6.01 -12.98
CA VAL A 22 -17.44 5.59 -14.02
C VAL A 22 -16.22 6.52 -14.04
N LEU A 23 -16.42 7.84 -13.98
CA LEU A 23 -15.33 8.81 -13.89
C LEU A 23 -14.51 8.65 -12.60
N TYR A 24 -15.18 8.38 -11.48
CA TYR A 24 -14.52 8.10 -10.21
C TYR A 24 -13.66 6.82 -10.31
N ASN A 25 -14.16 5.76 -10.92
CA ASN A 25 -13.41 4.53 -11.16
C ASN A 25 -12.22 4.73 -12.12
N LEU A 26 -12.37 5.54 -13.16
CA LEU A 26 -11.28 5.82 -14.10
C LEU A 26 -10.18 6.71 -13.49
N PHE A 27 -10.55 7.60 -12.58
CA PHE A 27 -9.61 8.56 -12.00
C PHE A 27 -9.03 8.11 -10.64
N TYR A 28 -9.74 7.26 -9.90
CA TYR A 28 -9.40 6.88 -8.52
C TYR A 28 -8.94 5.43 -8.34
N ILE A 29 -9.06 4.58 -9.37
CA ILE A 29 -8.45 3.26 -9.31
C ILE A 29 -7.02 3.39 -9.84
N PRO A 30 -6.00 3.41 -8.98
CA PRO A 30 -4.64 3.19 -9.43
C PRO A 30 -4.63 1.82 -10.11
N SER A 31 -4.12 1.79 -11.33
CA SER A 31 -3.97 0.59 -12.14
C SER A 31 -3.48 -0.56 -11.29
N LEU A 32 -4.30 -1.61 -11.18
CA LEU A 32 -3.88 -2.88 -10.57
C LEU A 32 -2.51 -3.26 -11.15
N PRO A 33 -1.52 -3.57 -10.32
CA PRO A 33 -0.25 -4.07 -10.81
C PRO A 33 -0.55 -5.32 -11.63
N LYS A 34 -0.19 -5.30 -12.91
CA LYS A 34 -0.29 -6.47 -13.79
C LYS A 34 0.36 -7.62 -13.08
N ALA A 35 -0.41 -8.67 -12.81
CA ALA A 35 0.12 -9.93 -12.31
C ALA A 35 1.22 -10.40 -13.28
N ASN A 36 2.47 -10.18 -12.89
CA ASN A 36 3.59 -10.76 -13.58
C ASN A 36 3.53 -12.26 -13.30
N VAL A 37 3.08 -13.01 -14.30
CA VAL A 37 3.25 -14.45 -14.35
C VAL A 37 4.76 -14.70 -14.25
N ILE A 38 5.19 -15.15 -13.09
CA ILE A 38 6.58 -15.53 -12.83
C ILE A 38 6.90 -16.75 -13.69
N LYS A 39 7.45 -16.51 -14.87
CA LYS A 39 8.18 -17.51 -15.60
C LYS A 39 9.52 -17.66 -14.89
N LYS A 40 9.68 -18.76 -14.17
CA LYS A 40 10.86 -19.14 -13.46
C LYS A 40 12.00 -19.35 -14.46
N GLU A 41 12.81 -18.35 -14.65
CA GLU A 41 14.09 -18.48 -15.31
C GLU A 41 15.16 -18.00 -14.34
N ILE A 42 15.97 -18.95 -13.89
CA ILE A 42 17.12 -18.70 -13.03
C ILE A 42 18.16 -18.02 -13.91
N VAL A 43 18.32 -16.72 -13.74
CA VAL A 43 19.48 -15.98 -14.20
C VAL A 43 20.09 -15.30 -12.99
N LEU A 44 21.26 -15.84 -12.60
CA LEU A 44 22.19 -15.15 -11.74
C LEU A 44 22.67 -13.91 -12.50
N GLN A 45 22.21 -12.74 -12.07
CA GLN A 45 22.82 -11.50 -12.48
C GLN A 45 22.75 -10.53 -11.30
N ASP A 46 23.94 -10.33 -10.75
CA ASP A 46 24.27 -9.19 -9.93
C ASP A 46 23.93 -7.94 -10.74
N ASP A 47 23.02 -7.11 -10.25
CA ASP A 47 22.89 -5.73 -10.69
C ASP A 47 22.69 -4.85 -9.48
N ASP A 48 23.81 -4.21 -9.14
CA ASP A 48 23.92 -3.09 -8.26
C ASP A 48 22.90 -1.99 -8.63
N ASN A 49 21.82 -1.89 -7.88
CA ASN A 49 21.12 -0.62 -7.75
C ASN A 49 21.28 -0.11 -6.32
N GLU A 50 22.53 0.27 -6.06
CA GLU A 50 22.96 1.01 -4.91
C GLU A 50 22.35 2.42 -5.01
N LYS A 51 21.20 2.62 -4.35
CA LYS A 51 20.75 3.97 -4.01
C LYS A 51 20.24 3.99 -2.58
N ASN A 52 21.18 4.34 -1.71
CA ASN A 52 20.94 4.92 -0.38
C ASN A 52 20.55 3.96 0.74
N THR A 53 21.38 2.94 0.98
CA THR A 53 21.39 2.19 2.23
C THR A 53 22.22 2.93 3.28
N LYS A 54 21.59 3.81 4.05
CA LYS A 54 22.02 4.02 5.42
C LYS A 54 21.81 2.70 6.15
N THR A 55 22.90 1.90 6.24
CA THR A 55 23.11 0.83 7.22
C THR A 55 21.87 -0.01 7.59
N GLY A 56 21.48 -0.98 6.79
CA GLY A 56 20.63 -2.10 7.24
C GLY A 56 19.19 -1.78 7.67
N ALA A 57 18.73 -0.55 7.60
CA ALA A 57 17.35 -0.17 7.92
C ALA A 57 16.42 -0.45 6.74
N ILE A 58 15.19 -0.85 7.04
CA ILE A 58 14.18 -1.30 6.09
C ILE A 58 13.12 -0.20 5.92
N ASP A 59 12.82 0.18 4.66
CA ASP A 59 11.76 1.13 4.37
C ASP A 59 10.39 0.46 4.52
N ILE A 60 9.63 0.88 5.52
CA ILE A 60 8.31 0.29 5.82
C ILE A 60 7.26 0.56 4.75
N ASN A 61 7.47 1.56 3.88
CA ASN A 61 6.54 1.88 2.80
C ASN A 61 6.73 1.01 1.55
N SER A 62 7.94 0.50 1.31
CA SER A 62 8.26 -0.28 0.11
C SER A 62 8.59 -1.74 0.39
N ALA A 63 8.97 -2.08 1.63
CA ALA A 63 9.43 -3.42 2.00
C ALA A 63 8.42 -4.52 1.71
N THR A 64 8.93 -5.67 1.31
CA THR A 64 8.19 -6.93 1.16
C THR A 64 7.97 -7.61 2.52
N ILE A 65 7.08 -8.61 2.57
CA ILE A 65 6.87 -9.43 3.78
C ILE A 65 8.19 -10.05 4.26
N ASP A 66 8.98 -10.57 3.34
CA ASP A 66 10.25 -11.24 3.66
C ASP A 66 11.28 -10.27 4.23
N GLU A 67 11.33 -9.04 3.74
CA GLU A 67 12.18 -7.99 4.29
C GLU A 67 11.71 -7.54 5.67
N LEU A 68 10.42 -7.30 5.84
CA LEU A 68 9.84 -6.92 7.14
C LEU A 68 10.06 -7.99 8.22
N THR A 69 10.03 -9.26 7.85
CA THR A 69 10.29 -10.36 8.81
C THR A 69 11.74 -10.48 9.26
N LYS A 70 12.69 -9.80 8.59
CA LYS A 70 14.08 -9.68 9.05
C LYS A 70 14.22 -8.76 10.25
N ILE A 71 13.23 -7.91 10.50
CA ILE A 71 13.21 -7.02 11.67
C ILE A 71 12.93 -7.84 12.94
N PRO A 72 13.76 -7.73 13.99
CA PRO A 72 13.55 -8.48 15.23
C PRO A 72 12.16 -8.21 15.83
N GLY A 73 11.39 -9.26 16.09
CA GLY A 73 10.05 -9.15 16.67
C GLY A 73 8.91 -8.86 15.67
N ILE A 74 9.21 -8.80 14.37
CA ILE A 74 8.22 -8.73 13.30
C ILE A 74 8.09 -10.10 12.65
N GLY A 75 6.98 -10.79 12.92
CA GLY A 75 6.64 -12.05 12.25
C GLY A 75 5.76 -11.81 11.01
N LYS A 76 5.51 -12.86 10.22
CA LYS A 76 4.70 -12.80 8.99
C LYS A 76 3.34 -12.13 9.19
N SER A 77 2.64 -12.44 10.29
CA SER A 77 1.34 -11.84 10.61
C SER A 77 1.43 -10.34 10.85
N THR A 78 2.49 -9.88 11.55
CA THR A 78 2.70 -8.44 11.80
C THR A 78 3.15 -7.74 10.52
N ALA A 79 4.02 -8.38 9.73
CA ALA A 79 4.46 -7.87 8.43
C ALA A 79 3.26 -7.66 7.48
N GLN A 80 2.33 -8.62 7.42
CA GLN A 80 1.12 -8.47 6.63
C GLN A 80 0.28 -7.26 7.08
N LYS A 81 0.09 -7.08 8.40
CA LYS A 81 -0.66 -5.93 8.94
C LYS A 81 0.01 -4.58 8.62
N ILE A 82 1.34 -4.54 8.55
CA ILE A 82 2.07 -3.33 8.12
C ILE A 82 1.73 -3.02 6.66
N ILE A 83 1.73 -4.03 5.79
CA ILE A 83 1.38 -3.86 4.38
C ILE A 83 -0.09 -3.43 4.25
N ASP A 84 -1.02 -4.11 4.90
CA ASP A 84 -2.44 -3.77 4.89
C ASP A 84 -2.69 -2.32 5.36
N TYR A 85 -1.96 -1.89 6.40
CA TYR A 85 -2.05 -0.52 6.90
C TYR A 85 -1.59 0.50 5.86
N ARG A 86 -0.42 0.31 5.25
CA ARG A 86 0.10 1.26 4.24
C ARG A 86 -0.79 1.32 2.99
N GLU A 87 -1.38 0.21 2.57
CA GLU A 87 -2.28 0.15 1.43
C GLU A 87 -3.60 0.88 1.72
N THR A 88 -4.11 0.77 2.95
CA THR A 88 -5.37 1.41 3.35
C THR A 88 -5.22 2.90 3.63
N ASN A 89 -4.07 3.32 4.20
CA ASN A 89 -3.86 4.69 4.69
C ASN A 89 -2.94 5.53 3.78
N GLY A 90 -2.48 4.97 2.67
CA GLY A 90 -1.59 5.68 1.73
C GLY A 90 -0.12 5.72 2.14
N GLY A 91 0.29 4.87 3.07
CA GLY A 91 1.65 4.74 3.58
C GLY A 91 1.82 5.31 4.99
N PHE A 92 3.08 5.31 5.44
CA PHE A 92 3.53 5.91 6.69
C PHE A 92 4.26 7.23 6.38
N ILE A 93 3.91 8.29 7.07
CA ILE A 93 4.59 9.60 6.95
C ILE A 93 5.78 9.65 7.91
N THR A 94 5.62 9.06 9.10
CA THR A 94 6.65 9.00 10.13
C THR A 94 6.86 7.57 10.63
N LYS A 95 8.05 7.27 11.16
CA LYS A 95 8.33 5.95 11.76
C LYS A 95 7.40 5.60 12.93
N SER A 96 6.98 6.61 13.68
CA SER A 96 6.09 6.41 14.84
C SER A 96 4.69 5.95 14.46
N GLU A 97 4.22 6.25 13.23
CA GLU A 97 2.91 5.80 12.76
C GLU A 97 2.77 4.28 12.65
N ILE A 98 3.89 3.54 12.64
CA ILE A 98 3.87 2.09 12.69
C ILE A 98 3.17 1.55 13.96
N MET A 99 3.09 2.35 15.01
CA MET A 99 2.34 2.00 16.23
C MET A 99 0.83 1.95 16.03
N ASN A 100 0.30 2.49 14.94
CA ASN A 100 -1.11 2.36 14.56
C ASN A 100 -1.42 0.96 14.02
N VAL A 101 -0.40 0.19 13.68
CA VAL A 101 -0.57 -1.20 13.23
C VAL A 101 -0.86 -2.09 14.43
N SER A 102 -1.96 -2.85 14.35
CA SER A 102 -2.38 -3.77 15.41
C SER A 102 -1.27 -4.80 15.74
N GLY A 103 -0.81 -4.78 16.97
CA GLY A 103 0.27 -5.64 17.46
C GLY A 103 1.64 -4.96 17.52
N ILE A 104 1.73 -3.67 17.20
CA ILE A 104 2.92 -2.85 17.38
C ILE A 104 2.60 -1.73 18.37
N GLY A 105 2.86 -1.95 19.63
CA GLY A 105 2.79 -0.92 20.68
C GLY A 105 4.15 -0.26 20.92
N GLN A 106 4.18 0.70 21.87
CA GLN A 106 5.37 1.46 22.23
C GLN A 106 6.61 0.58 22.46
N LYS A 107 6.47 -0.48 23.26
CA LYS A 107 7.58 -1.38 23.58
C LYS A 107 8.20 -2.06 22.36
N LYS A 108 7.35 -2.47 21.40
CA LYS A 108 7.82 -3.07 20.16
C LYS A 108 8.43 -2.02 19.24
N TYR A 109 7.82 -0.84 19.14
CA TYR A 109 8.37 0.29 18.39
C TYR A 109 9.78 0.64 18.86
N ASP A 110 10.00 0.76 20.17
CA ASP A 110 11.33 1.07 20.73
C ASP A 110 12.39 0.02 20.36
N SER A 111 11.98 -1.23 20.17
CA SER A 111 12.88 -2.32 19.75
C SER A 111 13.20 -2.31 18.26
N ILE A 112 12.31 -1.76 17.42
CA ILE A 112 12.43 -1.85 15.96
C ILE A 112 12.78 -0.52 15.28
N LYS A 113 12.68 0.62 15.96
CA LYS A 113 12.85 1.97 15.39
C LYS A 113 14.18 2.20 14.69
N ASP A 114 15.24 1.49 15.12
CA ASP A 114 16.57 1.58 14.53
C ASP A 114 16.74 0.70 13.28
N TYR A 115 15.81 -0.24 13.06
CA TYR A 115 15.79 -1.15 11.92
C TYR A 115 14.85 -0.68 10.80
N ILE A 116 14.14 0.41 11.00
CA ILE A 116 13.16 0.94 10.05
C ILE A 116 13.41 2.39 9.69
N PHE A 117 13.02 2.76 8.49
CA PHE A 117 12.93 4.15 8.09
C PHE A 117 11.70 4.37 7.19
N VAL A 118 11.35 5.64 6.97
CA VAL A 118 10.34 6.10 6.04
C VAL A 118 11.02 6.99 5.01
N ASN A 119 10.87 6.67 3.73
CA ASN A 119 11.45 7.47 2.65
C ASN A 119 10.67 8.79 2.57
N GLY A 120 11.24 9.87 3.11
CA GLY A 120 10.59 11.17 3.21
C GLY A 120 10.60 11.79 4.60
N ASP A 121 11.12 11.09 5.60
CA ASP A 121 11.35 11.63 6.96
C ASP A 121 12.51 12.65 6.86
N LYS A 122 12.16 13.95 6.84
CA LYS A 122 13.10 15.09 6.86
C LYS A 122 13.24 15.64 8.26
#